data_a38ef7316c55eaffcaec1944308ad243
#
_entry.id   a38ef7316c55eaffcaec1944308ad243
#
_cell.length_a   1.000
_cell.length_b   1.000
_cell.length_c   1.000
_cell.angle_alpha   90.00
_cell.angle_beta   90.00
_cell.angle_gamma   90.00
#
_symmetry.space_group_name_H-M   'P 1'
#
loop_
_entity.id
_entity.type
_entity.pdbx_description
1 polymer ?
#
loop_
_entity_poly.entity_id
_entity_poly.type
_entity_poly.pdbx_seq_one_letter_code
_entity_poly.pdbx_strand_id
1 'polypeptide(L)'
;MTRNTPPHIRAKSAAAADDGTMTIERVAQEAGVSPSTVSRILNGTAVVSGAKKQAVDDAIAKLGFVPNPMARGLAGGRTLSIGVVTQAIDSPFYGAALRGIEDELDPAGYSPLFVSGHWNAASEARCIEVLRSRRVDGIVVLTGRLTDDALIACAQKMPVVVTGRTLDAPGLFSLNFDNFEGGRLATRHLIELGHQRIAFIAGDQDHPDANERLRGYRAALEAAGIPFDPDLVVPGEYHEVSGLLAVDRLLERQQRFTAIFSANDQMAFGAALGLQRRSLRVPEDVSLVGFDDLPTSVYAIPPLSTVHQPAYELGRLVALAMLQLLAGKTPSVEMPAPRLIARESSRRLRG
;
A
#
# COMPACT_ATOMS: atom_id res chain seq x y z
N MET A 1 -36.77 74.60 -5.93
CA MET A 1 -35.52 73.85 -5.78
C MET A 1 -35.46 73.32 -4.37
N THR A 2 -35.97 72.15 -4.13
CA THR A 2 -35.93 71.54 -2.82
C THR A 2 -35.53 70.08 -3.04
N ARG A 3 -34.35 69.71 -2.54
CA ARG A 3 -33.80 68.36 -2.58
C ARG A 3 -34.49 67.52 -1.52
N ASN A 4 -35.14 66.46 -1.96
CA ASN A 4 -35.72 65.44 -1.08
C ASN A 4 -34.70 64.25 -0.93
N THR A 5 -34.27 64.05 0.31
CA THR A 5 -33.40 62.91 0.68
C THR A 5 -34.31 61.80 1.25
N PRO A 6 -34.22 60.51 0.76
CA PRO A 6 -35.04 59.48 1.33
C PRO A 6 -34.39 58.88 2.62
N PRO A 7 -35.16 58.33 3.53
CA PRO A 7 -34.71 57.81 4.86
C PRO A 7 -33.94 56.53 4.78
N HIS A 8 -32.87 56.42 5.59
CA HIS A 8 -32.11 55.22 5.82
C HIS A 8 -32.96 54.10 6.43
N ILE A 9 -33.20 53.03 5.65
CA ILE A 9 -33.75 51.78 6.16
C ILE A 9 -32.60 51.00 6.85
N ARG A 10 -32.66 50.93 8.18
CA ARG A 10 -31.84 49.96 8.96
C ARG A 10 -32.26 48.54 8.58
N ALA A 11 -31.36 47.82 7.88
CA ALA A 11 -31.50 46.39 7.68
C ALA A 11 -31.44 45.67 9.03
N LYS A 12 -32.53 45.06 9.44
CA LYS A 12 -32.55 44.07 10.53
C LYS A 12 -31.71 42.87 10.06
N SER A 13 -30.69 42.54 10.89
CA SER A 13 -29.93 41.30 10.78
C SER A 13 -30.93 40.13 10.70
N ALA A 14 -30.94 39.44 9.56
CA ALA A 14 -31.68 38.23 9.40
C ALA A 14 -31.07 37.17 10.34
N ALA A 15 -31.86 36.59 11.22
CA ALA A 15 -31.51 35.41 12.00
C ALA A 15 -31.15 34.29 11.02
N ALA A 16 -29.92 33.82 11.10
CA ALA A 16 -29.50 32.60 10.37
C ALA A 16 -30.41 31.45 10.78
N ALA A 17 -31.02 30.81 9.79
CA ALA A 17 -31.80 29.61 10.00
C ALA A 17 -30.89 28.56 10.70
N ASP A 18 -31.37 28.00 11.80
CA ASP A 18 -30.77 26.90 12.54
C ASP A 18 -30.88 25.64 11.63
N ASP A 19 -29.82 25.30 10.91
CA ASP A 19 -29.78 24.17 9.97
C ASP A 19 -29.64 22.81 10.69
N GLY A 20 -29.82 22.76 11.99
CA GLY A 20 -29.73 21.52 12.79
C GLY A 20 -28.33 21.00 13.01
N THR A 21 -27.29 21.66 12.48
CA THR A 21 -25.88 21.25 12.62
C THR A 21 -25.42 21.45 14.06
N MET A 22 -25.00 20.37 14.74
CA MET A 22 -24.44 20.46 16.10
C MET A 22 -23.09 21.14 16.07
N THR A 23 -22.94 22.25 16.80
CA THR A 23 -21.72 23.07 16.83
C THR A 23 -21.06 23.07 18.21
N ILE A 24 -19.79 23.47 18.28
CA ILE A 24 -19.06 23.65 19.54
C ILE A 24 -19.77 24.66 20.46
N GLU A 25 -20.41 25.68 19.89
CA GLU A 25 -21.17 26.69 20.60
C GLU A 25 -22.38 26.08 21.36
N ARG A 26 -23.09 25.14 20.75
CA ARG A 26 -24.22 24.44 21.40
C ARG A 26 -23.75 23.53 22.53
N VAL A 27 -22.63 22.82 22.34
CA VAL A 27 -22.00 22.02 23.40
C VAL A 27 -21.56 22.93 24.55
N ALA A 28 -20.95 24.06 24.27
CA ALA A 28 -20.52 25.03 25.27
C ALA A 28 -21.71 25.59 26.08
N GLN A 29 -22.81 25.91 25.41
CA GLN A 29 -24.04 26.39 26.06
C GLN A 29 -24.67 25.32 26.96
N GLU A 30 -24.77 24.06 26.50
CA GLU A 30 -25.29 22.95 27.29
C GLU A 30 -24.43 22.62 28.50
N ALA A 31 -23.09 22.67 28.32
CA ALA A 31 -22.13 22.39 29.41
C ALA A 31 -21.87 23.59 30.35
N GLY A 32 -22.44 24.76 30.09
CA GLY A 32 -22.22 25.97 30.90
C GLY A 32 -20.78 26.49 30.86
N VAL A 33 -20.06 26.31 29.76
CA VAL A 33 -18.66 26.75 29.59
C VAL A 33 -18.48 27.58 28.32
N SER A 34 -17.31 28.20 28.12
CA SER A 34 -17.02 28.90 26.90
C SER A 34 -16.67 27.94 25.74
N PRO A 35 -16.92 28.29 24.47
CA PRO A 35 -16.51 27.47 23.32
C PRO A 35 -15.00 27.18 23.31
N SER A 36 -14.18 28.12 23.76
CA SER A 36 -12.73 27.91 23.89
C SER A 36 -12.37 26.88 24.97
N THR A 37 -13.20 26.72 26.00
CA THR A 37 -13.04 25.68 27.03
C THR A 37 -13.36 24.30 26.45
N VAL A 38 -14.48 24.18 25.70
CA VAL A 38 -14.82 22.93 24.98
C VAL A 38 -13.71 22.54 24.04
N SER A 39 -13.25 23.47 23.18
CA SER A 39 -12.15 23.22 22.22
C SER A 39 -10.88 22.72 22.92
N ARG A 40 -10.48 23.33 24.05
CA ARG A 40 -9.30 22.89 24.83
C ARG A 40 -9.47 21.53 25.49
N ILE A 41 -10.68 21.21 25.96
CA ILE A 41 -10.99 19.88 26.50
C ILE A 41 -10.91 18.82 25.42
N LEU A 42 -11.53 19.07 24.25
CA LEU A 42 -11.49 18.19 23.09
C LEU A 42 -10.06 17.94 22.55
N ASN A 43 -9.20 18.96 22.67
CA ASN A 43 -7.81 18.88 22.22
C ASN A 43 -6.84 18.35 23.29
N GLY A 44 -7.31 18.02 24.50
CA GLY A 44 -6.47 17.53 25.58
C GLY A 44 -5.47 18.57 26.14
N THR A 45 -5.62 19.85 25.76
CA THR A 45 -4.68 20.94 26.16
C THR A 45 -5.14 21.73 27.39
N ALA A 46 -6.28 21.35 27.99
CA ALA A 46 -6.84 22.08 29.12
C ALA A 46 -6.43 21.49 30.45
N VAL A 47 -5.85 22.32 31.29
CA VAL A 47 -5.86 22.08 32.75
C VAL A 47 -7.19 22.61 33.28
N VAL A 48 -8.24 21.76 33.30
CA VAL A 48 -9.58 22.11 33.79
C VAL A 48 -9.96 21.20 34.97
N SER A 49 -10.88 21.68 35.82
CA SER A 49 -11.42 20.83 36.90
C SER A 49 -12.18 19.64 36.32
N GLY A 50 -12.12 18.49 37.01
CA GLY A 50 -12.83 17.27 36.59
C GLY A 50 -14.33 17.51 36.39
N ALA A 51 -14.96 18.36 37.15
CA ALA A 51 -16.37 18.73 37.03
C ALA A 51 -16.68 19.42 35.66
N LYS A 52 -15.81 20.31 35.18
CA LYS A 52 -15.99 20.95 33.84
C LYS A 52 -15.77 19.99 32.68
N LYS A 53 -14.82 19.06 32.83
CA LYS A 53 -14.60 18.02 31.83
C LYS A 53 -15.83 17.13 31.75
N GLN A 54 -16.35 16.65 32.88
CA GLN A 54 -17.54 15.82 32.92
C GLN A 54 -18.76 16.49 32.28
N ALA A 55 -19.01 17.79 32.64
CA ALA A 55 -20.13 18.55 32.07
C ALA A 55 -20.05 18.66 30.53
N VAL A 56 -18.84 18.78 29.96
CA VAL A 56 -18.64 18.81 28.51
C VAL A 56 -18.85 17.44 27.89
N ASP A 57 -18.33 16.37 28.50
CA ASP A 57 -18.52 14.99 28.04
C ASP A 57 -20.01 14.60 28.07
N ASP A 58 -20.76 14.97 29.10
CA ASP A 58 -22.21 14.76 29.24
C ASP A 58 -22.99 15.55 28.14
N ALA A 59 -22.61 16.80 27.91
CA ALA A 59 -23.23 17.63 26.86
C ALA A 59 -22.97 17.04 25.44
N ILE A 60 -21.77 16.56 25.17
CA ILE A 60 -21.42 15.89 23.92
C ILE A 60 -22.29 14.64 23.72
N ALA A 61 -22.38 13.78 24.76
CA ALA A 61 -23.20 12.57 24.71
C ALA A 61 -24.69 12.89 24.51
N LYS A 62 -25.24 13.86 25.24
CA LYS A 62 -26.64 14.31 25.15
C LYS A 62 -27.00 14.87 23.79
N LEU A 63 -26.12 15.67 23.20
CA LEU A 63 -26.35 16.35 21.92
C LEU A 63 -25.96 15.50 20.71
N GLY A 64 -25.31 14.34 20.90
CA GLY A 64 -24.77 13.55 19.80
C GLY A 64 -23.69 14.31 19.00
N PHE A 65 -22.98 15.25 19.65
CA PHE A 65 -21.98 16.05 18.96
C PHE A 65 -20.76 15.20 18.62
N VAL A 66 -20.47 15.11 17.31
CA VAL A 66 -19.23 14.50 16.81
C VAL A 66 -18.24 15.62 16.50
N PRO A 67 -17.11 15.71 17.20
CA PRO A 67 -16.09 16.72 16.92
C PRO A 67 -15.60 16.58 15.50
N ASN A 68 -15.66 17.65 14.71
CA ASN A 68 -15.15 17.64 13.34
C ASN A 68 -13.62 17.54 13.36
N PRO A 69 -13.02 16.44 12.83
CA PRO A 69 -11.56 16.28 12.80
C PRO A 69 -10.85 17.40 12.01
N MET A 70 -11.49 17.92 10.96
CA MET A 70 -10.95 19.04 10.18
C MET A 70 -10.89 20.34 11.00
N ALA A 71 -11.90 20.60 11.84
CA ALA A 71 -11.89 21.76 12.72
C ALA A 71 -10.83 21.63 13.82
N ARG A 72 -10.57 20.41 14.32
CA ARG A 72 -9.46 20.11 15.22
C ARG A 72 -8.11 20.31 14.56
N GLY A 73 -7.95 19.82 13.32
CA GLY A 73 -6.74 20.00 12.52
C GLY A 73 -6.38 21.45 12.29
N LEU A 74 -7.38 22.33 12.09
CA LEU A 74 -7.17 23.78 11.95
C LEU A 74 -6.60 24.42 13.24
N ALA A 75 -6.96 23.91 14.40
CA ALA A 75 -6.47 24.42 15.69
C ALA A 75 -5.08 23.83 16.06
N GLY A 76 -4.77 22.60 15.64
CA GLY A 76 -3.54 21.86 15.97
C GLY A 76 -2.52 21.77 14.82
N GLY A 77 -2.85 22.24 13.63
CA GLY A 77 -1.98 22.19 12.43
C GLY A 77 -1.86 20.78 11.81
N ARG A 78 -2.57 19.76 12.33
CA ARG A 78 -2.56 18.37 11.83
C ARG A 78 -3.97 17.81 11.71
N THR A 79 -4.24 17.08 10.62
CA THR A 79 -5.54 16.44 10.37
C THR A 79 -5.63 15.03 10.94
N LEU A 80 -4.52 14.47 11.40
CA LEU A 80 -4.37 13.09 11.85
C LEU A 80 -4.81 12.09 10.77
N SER A 81 -4.56 12.43 9.51
CA SER A 81 -4.88 11.60 8.36
C SER A 81 -3.63 11.38 7.51
N ILE A 82 -3.40 10.14 7.08
CA ILE A 82 -2.32 9.77 6.16
C ILE A 82 -2.93 9.31 4.85
N GLY A 83 -2.51 9.91 3.74
CA GLY A 83 -2.88 9.45 2.42
C GLY A 83 -2.07 8.23 2.01
N VAL A 84 -2.71 7.22 1.44
CA VAL A 84 -2.04 6.02 0.95
C VAL A 84 -2.48 5.77 -0.48
N VAL A 85 -1.54 5.90 -1.41
CA VAL A 85 -1.72 5.51 -2.82
C VAL A 85 -1.28 4.07 -2.97
N THR A 86 -2.24 3.19 -3.22
CA THR A 86 -2.01 1.79 -3.60
C THR A 86 -2.31 1.59 -5.09
N GLN A 87 -2.05 0.40 -5.63
CA GLN A 87 -2.29 0.14 -7.06
C GLN A 87 -3.54 -0.70 -7.30
N ALA A 88 -3.76 -1.72 -6.48
CA ALA A 88 -4.89 -2.64 -6.60
C ALA A 88 -5.42 -2.98 -5.20
N ILE A 89 -6.57 -2.44 -4.82
CA ILE A 89 -7.17 -2.67 -3.49
C ILE A 89 -7.63 -4.13 -3.32
N ASP A 90 -7.98 -4.78 -4.41
CA ASP A 90 -8.42 -6.18 -4.47
C ASP A 90 -7.25 -7.20 -4.49
N SER A 91 -6.01 -6.74 -4.65
CA SER A 91 -4.85 -7.62 -4.54
C SER A 91 -4.63 -8.08 -3.10
N PRO A 92 -4.52 -9.40 -2.84
CA PRO A 92 -4.22 -9.92 -1.51
C PRO A 92 -2.92 -9.38 -0.90
N PHE A 93 -1.90 -9.12 -1.74
CA PHE A 93 -0.64 -8.53 -1.33
C PHE A 93 -0.84 -7.10 -0.80
N TYR A 94 -1.47 -6.23 -1.60
CA TYR A 94 -1.74 -4.86 -1.16
C TYR A 94 -2.73 -4.82 0.00
N GLY A 95 -3.75 -5.69 0.02
CA GLY A 95 -4.68 -5.79 1.14
C GLY A 95 -3.98 -6.07 2.48
N ALA A 96 -2.99 -6.96 2.49
CA ALA A 96 -2.18 -7.23 3.67
C ALA A 96 -1.31 -6.02 4.08
N ALA A 97 -0.71 -5.31 3.11
CA ALA A 97 0.07 -4.11 3.37
C ALA A 97 -0.80 -2.96 3.92
N LEU A 98 -1.99 -2.74 3.34
CA LEU A 98 -2.93 -1.72 3.81
C LEU A 98 -3.38 -1.99 5.25
N ARG A 99 -3.64 -3.26 5.60
CA ARG A 99 -3.94 -3.65 6.98
C ARG A 99 -2.77 -3.37 7.92
N GLY A 100 -1.53 -3.67 7.51
CA GLY A 100 -0.34 -3.36 8.32
C GLY A 100 -0.18 -1.84 8.55
N ILE A 101 -0.52 -1.01 7.56
CA ILE A 101 -0.54 0.45 7.70
C ILE A 101 -1.59 0.88 8.73
N GLU A 102 -2.82 0.35 8.62
CA GLU A 102 -3.92 0.68 9.53
C GLU A 102 -3.57 0.31 10.97
N ASP A 103 -3.14 -0.93 11.21
CA ASP A 103 -2.80 -1.45 12.54
C ASP A 103 -1.67 -0.67 13.23
N GLU A 104 -0.72 -0.08 12.47
CA GLU A 104 0.37 0.73 13.02
C GLU A 104 -0.03 2.20 13.23
N LEU A 105 -0.92 2.76 12.39
CA LEU A 105 -1.35 4.16 12.48
C LEU A 105 -2.41 4.38 13.58
N ASP A 106 -3.32 3.41 13.79
CA ASP A 106 -4.45 3.54 14.71
C ASP A 106 -4.02 3.85 16.16
N PRO A 107 -3.04 3.14 16.78
CA PRO A 107 -2.56 3.47 18.12
C PRO A 107 -1.92 4.85 18.23
N ALA A 108 -1.42 5.40 17.13
CA ALA A 108 -0.86 6.75 17.04
C ALA A 108 -1.94 7.83 16.82
N GLY A 109 -3.21 7.45 16.68
CA GLY A 109 -4.36 8.33 16.46
C GLY A 109 -4.48 8.83 15.02
N TYR A 110 -3.80 8.22 14.07
CA TYR A 110 -3.90 8.55 12.64
C TYR A 110 -4.86 7.62 11.92
N SER A 111 -5.61 8.17 10.96
CA SER A 111 -6.50 7.41 10.09
C SER A 111 -5.95 7.38 8.66
N PRO A 112 -5.76 6.21 8.02
CA PRO A 112 -5.36 6.14 6.62
C PRO A 112 -6.52 6.46 5.68
N LEU A 113 -6.22 7.16 4.57
CA LEU A 113 -7.11 7.40 3.45
C LEU A 113 -6.56 6.66 2.22
N PHE A 114 -7.14 5.52 1.91
CA PHE A 114 -6.70 4.67 0.80
C PHE A 114 -7.29 5.15 -0.54
N VAL A 115 -6.44 5.28 -1.55
CA VAL A 115 -6.82 5.59 -2.94
C VAL A 115 -6.05 4.67 -3.89
N SER A 116 -6.64 4.32 -5.04
CA SER A 116 -6.02 3.41 -6.01
C SER A 116 -5.57 4.14 -7.26
N GLY A 117 -4.29 3.97 -7.62
CA GLY A 117 -3.65 4.55 -8.79
C GLY A 117 -3.77 3.70 -10.06
N HIS A 118 -4.11 2.40 -9.92
CA HIS A 118 -4.32 1.45 -11.02
C HIS A 118 -3.13 1.35 -11.97
N TRP A 119 -1.90 1.43 -11.47
CA TRP A 119 -0.68 1.40 -12.27
C TRP A 119 -0.67 2.44 -13.40
N ASN A 120 -1.29 3.59 -13.18
CA ASN A 120 -1.40 4.65 -14.15
C ASN A 120 -0.93 5.99 -13.56
N ALA A 121 0.17 6.53 -14.10
CA ALA A 121 0.79 7.76 -13.60
C ALA A 121 -0.18 8.95 -13.48
N ALA A 122 -1.09 9.11 -14.46
CA ALA A 122 -2.08 10.19 -14.42
C ALA A 122 -3.13 9.98 -13.33
N SER A 123 -3.53 8.73 -13.07
CA SER A 123 -4.44 8.37 -11.98
C SER A 123 -3.77 8.57 -10.62
N GLU A 124 -2.52 8.14 -10.48
CA GLU A 124 -1.72 8.33 -9.26
C GLU A 124 -1.53 9.82 -8.95
N ALA A 125 -1.24 10.65 -9.95
CA ALA A 125 -1.14 12.10 -9.78
C ALA A 125 -2.46 12.71 -9.29
N ARG A 126 -3.61 12.28 -9.86
CA ARG A 126 -4.93 12.71 -9.35
C ARG A 126 -5.18 12.24 -7.92
N CYS A 127 -4.77 11.02 -7.57
CA CYS A 127 -4.86 10.52 -6.20
C CYS A 127 -4.11 11.42 -5.23
N ILE A 128 -2.87 11.82 -5.56
CA ILE A 128 -2.09 12.75 -4.73
C ILE A 128 -2.82 14.09 -4.57
N GLU A 129 -3.36 14.67 -5.64
CA GLU A 129 -4.10 15.94 -5.54
C GLU A 129 -5.38 15.82 -4.69
N VAL A 130 -6.11 14.70 -4.79
CA VAL A 130 -7.26 14.41 -3.92
C VAL A 130 -6.82 14.32 -2.46
N LEU A 131 -5.77 13.59 -2.14
CA LEU A 131 -5.26 13.47 -0.78
C LEU A 131 -4.78 14.83 -0.23
N ARG A 132 -4.09 15.61 -1.05
CA ARG A 132 -3.68 16.99 -0.69
C ARG A 132 -4.87 17.90 -0.43
N SER A 133 -5.93 17.81 -1.24
CA SER A 133 -7.17 18.58 -1.02
C SER A 133 -7.87 18.21 0.30
N ARG A 134 -7.69 16.95 0.76
CA ARG A 134 -8.14 16.47 2.07
C ARG A 134 -7.20 16.85 3.20
N ARG A 135 -6.09 17.55 2.90
CA ARG A 135 -5.09 18.04 3.87
C ARG A 135 -4.50 16.92 4.72
N VAL A 136 -4.19 15.78 4.10
CA VAL A 136 -3.45 14.70 4.80
C VAL A 136 -2.10 15.22 5.30
N ASP A 137 -1.62 14.68 6.42
CA ASP A 137 -0.38 15.12 7.07
C ASP A 137 0.88 14.52 6.41
N GLY A 138 0.72 13.45 5.64
CA GLY A 138 1.75 12.79 4.87
C GLY A 138 1.17 11.84 3.84
N ILE A 139 1.99 11.40 2.89
CA ILE A 139 1.57 10.48 1.82
C ILE A 139 2.50 9.27 1.75
N VAL A 140 1.90 8.08 1.72
CA VAL A 140 2.55 6.81 1.38
C VAL A 140 2.21 6.47 -0.06
N VAL A 141 3.21 6.08 -0.86
CA VAL A 141 3.03 5.55 -2.21
C VAL A 141 3.58 4.13 -2.26
N LEU A 142 2.68 3.15 -2.31
CA LEU A 142 3.04 1.73 -2.42
C LEU A 142 3.32 1.41 -3.89
N THR A 143 4.60 1.53 -4.28
CA THR A 143 5.06 1.36 -5.66
C THR A 143 4.21 2.19 -6.62
N GLY A 144 4.49 2.24 -7.90
CA GLY A 144 3.67 2.99 -8.86
C GLY A 144 4.48 3.52 -10.03
N ARG A 145 3.81 4.29 -10.89
CA ARG A 145 4.35 4.82 -12.15
C ARG A 145 4.61 6.33 -12.14
N LEU A 146 4.38 7.01 -11.00
CA LEU A 146 4.76 8.41 -10.87
C LEU A 146 6.26 8.56 -11.10
N THR A 147 6.66 9.67 -11.73
CA THR A 147 8.08 9.99 -11.91
C THR A 147 8.74 10.32 -10.58
N ASP A 148 10.04 10.10 -10.49
CA ASP A 148 10.85 10.43 -9.30
C ASP A 148 10.73 11.93 -8.98
N ASP A 149 10.78 12.80 -9.99
CA ASP A 149 10.61 14.25 -9.84
C ASP A 149 9.25 14.61 -9.21
N ALA A 150 8.17 13.92 -9.59
CA ALA A 150 6.84 14.18 -9.03
C ALA A 150 6.78 13.80 -7.54
N LEU A 151 7.41 12.71 -7.15
CA LEU A 151 7.49 12.27 -5.75
C LEU A 151 8.39 13.19 -4.92
N ILE A 152 9.53 13.61 -5.46
CA ILE A 152 10.43 14.58 -4.82
C ILE A 152 9.72 15.93 -4.65
N ALA A 153 9.00 16.41 -5.67
CA ALA A 153 8.22 17.65 -5.58
C ALA A 153 7.07 17.55 -4.56
N CYS A 154 6.51 16.36 -4.36
CA CYS A 154 5.54 16.12 -3.30
C CYS A 154 6.20 16.20 -1.92
N ALA A 155 7.38 15.60 -1.77
CA ALA A 155 8.14 15.57 -0.52
C ALA A 155 8.59 16.97 -0.03
N GLN A 156 8.78 17.92 -0.95
CA GLN A 156 9.04 19.33 -0.59
C GLN A 156 7.87 20.00 0.15
N LYS A 157 6.67 19.43 0.07
CA LYS A 157 5.44 20.03 0.62
C LYS A 157 4.92 19.31 1.86
N MET A 158 5.22 18.02 1.99
CA MET A 158 4.79 17.16 3.09
C MET A 158 5.62 15.88 3.15
N PRO A 159 5.68 15.18 4.30
CA PRO A 159 6.35 13.88 4.40
C PRO A 159 5.83 12.86 3.39
N VAL A 160 6.74 12.14 2.72
CA VAL A 160 6.43 11.10 1.75
C VAL A 160 7.23 9.83 2.06
N VAL A 161 6.56 8.69 2.07
CA VAL A 161 7.19 7.37 2.11
C VAL A 161 6.87 6.63 0.81
N VAL A 162 7.88 6.10 0.15
CA VAL A 162 7.72 5.34 -1.10
C VAL A 162 8.27 3.92 -0.97
N THR A 163 7.71 2.98 -1.74
CA THR A 163 8.26 1.63 -1.89
C THR A 163 8.58 1.33 -3.34
N GLY A 164 9.41 0.30 -3.58
CA GLY A 164 9.76 -0.17 -4.93
C GLY A 164 10.71 0.74 -5.70
N ARG A 165 11.30 1.74 -5.06
CA ARG A 165 12.33 2.63 -5.63
C ARG A 165 13.18 3.27 -4.55
N THR A 166 14.40 3.67 -4.92
CA THR A 166 15.32 4.36 -4.01
C THR A 166 15.46 5.81 -4.44
N LEU A 167 14.94 6.72 -3.61
CA LEU A 167 15.01 8.17 -3.80
C LEU A 167 15.64 8.80 -2.56
N ASP A 168 16.45 9.83 -2.78
CA ASP A 168 17.08 10.63 -1.72
C ASP A 168 16.64 12.08 -1.86
N ALA A 169 15.78 12.53 -0.95
CA ALA A 169 15.31 13.91 -0.89
C ALA A 169 14.84 14.27 0.53
N PRO A 170 14.95 15.53 0.97
CA PRO A 170 14.39 15.98 2.24
C PRO A 170 12.89 15.68 2.34
N GLY A 171 12.47 15.10 3.47
CA GLY A 171 11.06 14.75 3.70
C GLY A 171 10.57 13.49 2.98
N LEU A 172 11.46 12.79 2.26
CA LEU A 172 11.17 11.52 1.59
C LEU A 172 11.94 10.37 2.24
N PHE A 173 11.29 9.24 2.39
CA PHE A 173 11.91 7.98 2.80
C PHE A 173 11.53 6.86 1.83
N SER A 174 12.51 6.06 1.44
CA SER A 174 12.35 4.90 0.57
C SER A 174 12.53 3.62 1.35
N LEU A 175 11.53 2.72 1.29
CA LEU A 175 11.60 1.39 1.88
C LEU A 175 11.49 0.34 0.77
N ASN A 176 12.52 -0.47 0.58
CA ASN A 176 12.59 -1.45 -0.49
C ASN A 176 12.75 -2.87 0.04
N PHE A 177 12.14 -3.82 -0.67
CA PHE A 177 12.38 -5.24 -0.50
C PHE A 177 13.45 -5.70 -1.51
N ASP A 178 14.29 -6.65 -1.14
CA ASP A 178 15.32 -7.18 -2.03
C ASP A 178 14.73 -8.18 -3.03
N ASN A 179 14.10 -7.64 -4.08
CA ASN A 179 13.48 -8.40 -5.15
C ASN A 179 14.50 -9.19 -5.98
N PHE A 180 15.74 -8.67 -6.10
CA PHE A 180 16.83 -9.36 -6.79
C PHE A 180 17.19 -10.66 -6.05
N GLU A 181 17.47 -10.57 -4.77
CA GLU A 181 17.77 -11.75 -3.95
C GLU A 181 16.61 -12.72 -3.91
N GLY A 182 15.36 -12.22 -3.81
CA GLY A 182 14.17 -13.05 -3.87
C GLY A 182 14.09 -13.87 -5.17
N GLY A 183 14.28 -13.22 -6.32
CA GLY A 183 14.33 -13.90 -7.64
C GLY A 183 15.46 -14.93 -7.74
N ARG A 184 16.63 -14.59 -7.17
CA ARG A 184 17.77 -15.48 -7.10
C ARG A 184 17.49 -16.72 -6.24
N LEU A 185 16.85 -16.56 -5.09
CA LEU A 185 16.48 -17.66 -4.19
C LEU A 185 15.49 -18.63 -4.84
N ALA A 186 14.43 -18.13 -5.48
CA ALA A 186 13.44 -18.95 -6.17
C ALA A 186 14.09 -19.81 -7.27
N THR A 187 14.93 -19.18 -8.08
CA THR A 187 15.59 -19.84 -9.22
C THR A 187 16.64 -20.84 -8.75
N ARG A 188 17.45 -20.46 -7.76
CA ARG A 188 18.45 -21.35 -7.15
C ARG A 188 17.81 -22.60 -6.56
N HIS A 189 16.67 -22.47 -5.87
CA HIS A 189 15.94 -23.61 -5.35
C HIS A 189 15.58 -24.62 -6.45
N LEU A 190 15.07 -24.15 -7.59
CA LEU A 190 14.76 -25.03 -8.71
C LEU A 190 16.01 -25.68 -9.31
N ILE A 191 17.13 -24.96 -9.39
CA ILE A 191 18.41 -25.48 -9.86
C ILE A 191 18.93 -26.57 -8.91
N GLU A 192 18.88 -26.35 -7.60
CA GLU A 192 19.28 -27.32 -6.57
C GLU A 192 18.42 -28.61 -6.60
N LEU A 193 17.18 -28.51 -7.11
CA LEU A 193 16.30 -29.65 -7.40
C LEU A 193 16.63 -30.36 -8.73
N GLY A 194 17.62 -29.89 -9.48
CA GLY A 194 18.11 -30.50 -10.73
C GLY A 194 17.46 -29.93 -11.99
N HIS A 195 16.62 -28.90 -11.91
CA HIS A 195 16.01 -28.29 -13.08
C HIS A 195 17.01 -27.40 -13.82
N GLN A 196 17.14 -27.58 -15.13
CA GLN A 196 17.98 -26.78 -16.03
C GLN A 196 17.17 -25.97 -17.03
N ARG A 197 15.95 -26.38 -17.33
CA ARG A 197 15.01 -25.66 -18.19
C ARG A 197 13.88 -25.11 -17.35
N ILE A 198 14.09 -23.90 -16.86
CA ILE A 198 13.21 -23.21 -15.93
C ILE A 198 12.54 -22.06 -16.69
N ALA A 199 11.23 -22.09 -16.86
CA ALA A 199 10.49 -20.95 -17.41
C ALA A 199 10.29 -19.87 -16.34
N PHE A 200 10.20 -18.60 -16.77
CA PHE A 200 9.90 -17.49 -15.91
C PHE A 200 8.66 -16.74 -16.40
N ILE A 201 7.63 -16.70 -15.55
CA ILE A 201 6.46 -15.83 -15.78
C ILE A 201 6.78 -14.49 -15.14
N ALA A 202 7.15 -13.52 -15.97
CA ALA A 202 7.56 -12.20 -15.55
C ALA A 202 6.35 -11.36 -15.08
N GLY A 203 6.61 -10.38 -14.22
CA GLY A 203 5.66 -9.28 -14.00
C GLY A 203 5.72 -8.26 -15.13
N ASP A 204 4.95 -7.18 -14.97
CA ASP A 204 4.97 -6.04 -15.88
C ASP A 204 6.38 -5.42 -15.93
N GLN A 205 6.97 -5.34 -17.13
CA GLN A 205 8.35 -4.87 -17.34
C GLN A 205 8.56 -3.39 -16.99
N ASP A 206 7.50 -2.60 -16.97
CA ASP A 206 7.57 -1.21 -16.51
C ASP A 206 7.64 -1.10 -14.97
N HIS A 207 7.64 -2.24 -14.29
CA HIS A 207 7.67 -2.32 -12.83
C HIS A 207 9.09 -2.62 -12.34
N PRO A 208 9.72 -1.75 -11.54
CA PRO A 208 11.09 -1.95 -11.05
C PRO A 208 11.29 -3.30 -10.36
N ASP A 209 10.35 -3.71 -9.48
CA ASP A 209 10.43 -4.97 -8.74
C ASP A 209 10.41 -6.19 -9.68
N ALA A 210 9.63 -6.15 -10.78
CA ALA A 210 9.61 -7.21 -11.79
C ALA A 210 10.98 -7.38 -12.45
N ASN A 211 11.62 -6.26 -12.78
CA ASN A 211 12.94 -6.27 -13.40
C ASN A 211 14.01 -6.83 -12.44
N GLU A 212 13.93 -6.50 -11.16
CA GLU A 212 14.85 -7.05 -10.16
C GLU A 212 14.66 -8.57 -9.98
N ARG A 213 13.41 -9.07 -9.95
CA ARG A 213 13.13 -10.52 -9.91
C ARG A 213 13.68 -11.23 -11.14
N LEU A 214 13.54 -10.64 -12.36
CA LEU A 214 14.13 -11.16 -13.59
C LEU A 214 15.66 -11.14 -13.56
N ARG A 215 16.27 -10.09 -13.02
CA ARG A 215 17.73 -10.01 -12.83
C ARG A 215 18.23 -11.11 -11.89
N GLY A 216 17.52 -11.33 -10.78
CA GLY A 216 17.82 -12.41 -9.84
C GLY A 216 17.71 -13.80 -10.49
N TYR A 217 16.67 -14.03 -11.30
CA TYR A 217 16.51 -15.25 -12.08
C TYR A 217 17.72 -15.48 -13.02
N ARG A 218 18.11 -14.45 -13.80
CA ARG A 218 19.26 -14.53 -14.71
C ARG A 218 20.56 -14.82 -13.96
N ALA A 219 20.80 -14.10 -12.87
CA ALA A 219 22.01 -14.25 -12.06
C ALA A 219 22.15 -15.68 -11.47
N ALA A 220 21.03 -16.29 -11.06
CA ALA A 220 21.05 -17.68 -10.55
C ALA A 220 21.36 -18.70 -11.66
N LEU A 221 20.82 -18.53 -12.88
CA LEU A 221 21.15 -19.37 -14.03
C LEU A 221 22.63 -19.23 -14.40
N GLU A 222 23.14 -18.02 -14.49
CA GLU A 222 24.53 -17.72 -14.81
C GLU A 222 25.50 -18.36 -13.79
N ALA A 223 25.21 -18.20 -12.50
CA ALA A 223 26.03 -18.79 -11.43
C ALA A 223 26.06 -20.32 -11.47
N ALA A 224 25.04 -20.97 -12.05
CA ALA A 224 24.98 -22.42 -12.25
C ALA A 224 25.51 -22.87 -13.61
N GLY A 225 25.98 -21.97 -14.46
CA GLY A 225 26.43 -22.29 -15.83
C GLY A 225 25.29 -22.69 -16.78
N ILE A 226 24.05 -22.32 -16.47
CA ILE A 226 22.87 -22.60 -17.31
C ILE A 226 22.64 -21.40 -18.23
N PRO A 227 22.66 -21.60 -19.58
CA PRO A 227 22.42 -20.50 -20.51
C PRO A 227 21.03 -19.89 -20.32
N PHE A 228 20.96 -18.56 -20.30
CA PHE A 228 19.69 -17.83 -20.34
C PHE A 228 19.00 -18.01 -21.69
N ASP A 229 17.76 -18.46 -21.66
CA ASP A 229 16.93 -18.66 -22.85
C ASP A 229 15.76 -17.65 -22.81
N PRO A 230 15.75 -16.60 -23.66
CA PRO A 230 14.67 -15.60 -23.65
C PRO A 230 13.30 -16.17 -24.02
N ASP A 231 13.25 -17.31 -24.74
CA ASP A 231 11.99 -17.94 -25.11
C ASP A 231 11.30 -18.62 -23.90
N LEU A 232 12.02 -18.87 -22.81
CA LEU A 232 11.49 -19.33 -21.54
C LEU A 232 10.95 -18.18 -20.66
N VAL A 233 11.08 -16.92 -21.09
CA VAL A 233 10.53 -15.78 -20.37
C VAL A 233 9.24 -15.33 -21.06
N VAL A 234 8.14 -15.35 -20.33
CA VAL A 234 6.83 -14.90 -20.83
C VAL A 234 6.27 -13.78 -19.95
N PRO A 235 5.62 -12.77 -20.54
CA PRO A 235 5.04 -11.67 -19.77
C PRO A 235 3.81 -12.13 -19.01
N GLY A 236 3.62 -11.51 -17.83
CA GLY A 236 2.43 -11.58 -16.99
C GLY A 236 2.08 -10.21 -16.43
N GLU A 237 0.94 -10.12 -15.73
CA GLU A 237 0.34 -8.87 -15.24
C GLU A 237 -0.06 -8.97 -13.77
N TYR A 238 0.61 -9.84 -13.00
CA TYR A 238 0.42 -10.05 -11.56
C TYR A 238 -0.95 -10.59 -11.13
N HIS A 239 -1.82 -11.05 -12.04
CA HIS A 239 -3.10 -11.67 -11.74
C HIS A 239 -3.19 -13.09 -12.34
N GLU A 240 -4.12 -13.91 -11.84
CA GLU A 240 -4.23 -15.35 -12.13
C GLU A 240 -4.44 -15.62 -13.61
N VAL A 241 -5.28 -14.82 -14.29
CA VAL A 241 -5.55 -15.00 -15.71
C VAL A 241 -4.28 -14.86 -16.55
N SER A 242 -3.41 -13.92 -16.21
CA SER A 242 -2.14 -13.73 -16.93
C SER A 242 -1.19 -14.91 -16.73
N GLY A 243 -1.18 -15.52 -15.55
CA GLY A 243 -0.43 -16.74 -15.27
C GLY A 243 -0.91 -17.95 -16.08
N LEU A 244 -2.24 -18.11 -16.20
CA LEU A 244 -2.84 -19.14 -17.05
C LEU A 244 -2.44 -18.96 -18.51
N LEU A 245 -2.58 -17.76 -19.05
CA LEU A 245 -2.21 -17.43 -20.45
C LEU A 245 -0.69 -17.58 -20.71
N ALA A 246 0.14 -17.35 -19.67
CA ALA A 246 1.58 -17.54 -19.77
C ALA A 246 1.95 -19.00 -20.06
N VAL A 247 1.27 -19.97 -19.43
CA VAL A 247 1.44 -21.40 -19.70
C VAL A 247 1.08 -21.72 -21.15
N ASP A 248 -0.05 -21.22 -21.64
CA ASP A 248 -0.44 -21.43 -23.04
C ASP A 248 0.63 -20.91 -24.01
N ARG A 249 1.16 -19.70 -23.77
CA ARG A 249 2.24 -19.12 -24.58
C ARG A 249 3.53 -19.96 -24.56
N LEU A 250 3.91 -20.50 -23.40
CA LEU A 250 5.09 -21.36 -23.29
C LEU A 250 4.91 -22.66 -24.12
N LEU A 251 3.74 -23.26 -24.05
CA LEU A 251 3.44 -24.50 -24.78
C LEU A 251 3.28 -24.27 -26.28
N GLU A 252 2.69 -23.17 -26.71
CA GLU A 252 2.58 -22.76 -28.13
C GLU A 252 3.96 -22.53 -28.76
N ARG A 253 4.93 -22.01 -28.01
CA ARG A 253 6.32 -21.86 -28.46
C ARG A 253 7.07 -23.20 -28.53
N GLN A 254 6.42 -24.30 -28.19
CA GLN A 254 7.01 -25.64 -28.12
C GLN A 254 8.25 -25.73 -27.20
N GLN A 255 8.33 -24.82 -26.23
CA GLN A 255 9.43 -24.80 -25.28
C GLN A 255 9.35 -25.96 -24.30
N ARG A 256 10.46 -26.69 -24.15
CA ARG A 256 10.58 -27.72 -23.13
C ARG A 256 11.03 -27.04 -21.83
N PHE A 257 10.25 -27.18 -20.77
CA PHE A 257 10.60 -26.74 -19.43
C PHE A 257 10.17 -27.81 -18.42
N THR A 258 10.86 -27.86 -17.31
CA THR A 258 10.57 -28.83 -16.21
C THR A 258 10.18 -28.09 -14.92
N ALA A 259 10.34 -26.78 -14.91
CA ALA A 259 9.94 -25.93 -13.79
C ALA A 259 9.51 -24.56 -14.28
N ILE A 260 8.68 -23.89 -13.48
CA ILE A 260 8.26 -22.50 -13.64
C ILE A 260 8.58 -21.75 -12.37
N PHE A 261 9.27 -20.61 -12.50
CA PHE A 261 9.28 -19.55 -11.52
C PHE A 261 8.28 -18.47 -11.95
N SER A 262 7.27 -18.21 -11.14
CA SER A 262 6.29 -17.14 -11.34
C SER A 262 6.65 -15.93 -10.50
N ALA A 263 6.63 -14.72 -11.08
CA ALA A 263 7.01 -13.50 -10.40
C ALA A 263 6.06 -13.12 -9.24
N ASN A 264 4.88 -13.75 -9.11
CA ASN A 264 4.07 -13.71 -7.90
C ASN A 264 3.20 -14.95 -7.75
N ASP A 265 2.57 -15.11 -6.57
CA ASP A 265 1.73 -16.26 -6.24
C ASP A 265 0.41 -16.27 -7.03
N GLN A 266 -0.20 -15.13 -7.30
CA GLN A 266 -1.44 -15.07 -8.07
C GLN A 266 -1.23 -15.64 -9.49
N MET A 267 -0.18 -15.25 -10.17
CA MET A 267 0.17 -15.85 -11.48
C MET A 267 0.53 -17.33 -11.33
N ALA A 268 1.18 -17.73 -10.23
CA ALA A 268 1.47 -19.15 -9.98
C ALA A 268 0.19 -19.98 -9.86
N PHE A 269 -0.87 -19.47 -9.20
CA PHE A 269 -2.17 -20.14 -9.15
C PHE A 269 -2.80 -20.28 -10.55
N GLY A 270 -2.72 -19.23 -11.35
CA GLY A 270 -3.15 -19.27 -12.75
C GLY A 270 -2.36 -20.26 -13.57
N ALA A 271 -1.03 -20.30 -13.40
CA ALA A 271 -0.15 -21.24 -14.09
C ALA A 271 -0.46 -22.70 -13.69
N ALA A 272 -0.71 -22.98 -12.40
CA ALA A 272 -1.11 -24.31 -11.95
C ALA A 272 -2.39 -24.78 -12.64
N LEU A 273 -3.41 -23.91 -12.75
CA LEU A 273 -4.64 -24.21 -13.49
C LEU A 273 -4.37 -24.41 -14.99
N GLY A 274 -3.50 -23.61 -15.60
CA GLY A 274 -3.08 -23.72 -17.00
C GLY A 274 -2.43 -25.08 -17.28
N LEU A 275 -1.48 -25.48 -16.43
CA LEU A 275 -0.82 -26.80 -16.51
C LEU A 275 -1.82 -27.95 -16.35
N GLN A 276 -2.72 -27.88 -15.36
CA GLN A 276 -3.74 -28.90 -15.13
C GLN A 276 -4.66 -29.08 -16.36
N ARG A 277 -5.09 -27.98 -17.00
CA ARG A 277 -5.92 -28.03 -18.23
C ARG A 277 -5.21 -28.68 -19.41
N ARG A 278 -3.89 -28.72 -19.40
CA ARG A 278 -3.03 -29.38 -20.40
C ARG A 278 -2.56 -30.77 -19.92
N SER A 279 -3.16 -31.31 -18.85
CA SER A 279 -2.83 -32.60 -18.25
C SER A 279 -1.37 -32.69 -17.75
N LEU A 280 -0.76 -31.54 -17.43
CA LEU A 280 0.54 -31.46 -16.78
C LEU A 280 0.34 -31.28 -15.27
N ARG A 281 0.93 -32.18 -14.49
CA ARG A 281 0.77 -32.20 -13.03
C ARG A 281 1.85 -31.39 -12.35
N VAL A 282 1.47 -30.68 -11.30
CA VAL A 282 2.39 -30.02 -10.37
C VAL A 282 2.45 -30.86 -9.10
N PRO A 283 3.63 -31.27 -8.63
CA PRO A 283 4.98 -31.05 -9.20
C PRO A 283 5.47 -32.15 -10.15
N GLU A 284 4.67 -33.18 -10.47
CA GLU A 284 5.10 -34.41 -11.13
C GLU A 284 5.70 -34.19 -12.52
N ASP A 285 5.12 -33.33 -13.30
CA ASP A 285 5.54 -33.01 -14.67
C ASP A 285 6.25 -31.66 -14.72
N VAL A 286 5.80 -30.68 -13.90
CA VAL A 286 6.39 -29.32 -13.81
C VAL A 286 6.43 -28.86 -12.36
N SER A 287 7.61 -28.55 -11.85
CA SER A 287 7.76 -27.85 -10.56
C SER A 287 7.35 -26.39 -10.68
N LEU A 288 6.70 -25.85 -9.65
CA LEU A 288 6.21 -24.46 -9.63
C LEU A 288 6.66 -23.74 -8.36
N VAL A 289 7.22 -22.53 -8.53
CA VAL A 289 7.59 -21.64 -7.43
C VAL A 289 6.98 -20.27 -7.68
N GLY A 290 6.34 -19.70 -6.66
CA GLY A 290 5.77 -18.36 -6.66
C GLY A 290 6.65 -17.33 -5.96
N PHE A 291 6.03 -16.18 -5.64
CA PHE A 291 6.61 -15.07 -4.91
C PHE A 291 5.49 -14.34 -4.16
N ASP A 292 5.73 -13.82 -2.99
CA ASP A 292 4.91 -13.08 -2.03
C ASP A 292 4.62 -13.88 -0.76
N ASP A 293 4.43 -15.20 -0.83
CA ASP A 293 3.95 -16.09 0.25
C ASP A 293 2.58 -15.64 0.77
N LEU A 294 1.63 -15.50 -0.17
CA LEU A 294 0.25 -15.16 0.19
C LEU A 294 -0.35 -16.20 1.14
N PRO A 295 -1.23 -15.81 2.07
CA PRO A 295 -1.90 -16.77 2.97
C PRO A 295 -2.61 -17.92 2.25
N THR A 296 -3.03 -17.71 1.00
CA THR A 296 -3.67 -18.73 0.16
C THR A 296 -2.70 -19.77 -0.38
N SER A 297 -1.39 -19.50 -0.37
CA SER A 297 -0.37 -20.40 -0.94
C SER A 297 -0.26 -21.75 -0.22
N VAL A 298 -0.59 -21.79 1.07
CA VAL A 298 -0.64 -23.03 1.84
C VAL A 298 -1.86 -23.90 1.51
N TYR A 299 -2.90 -23.33 0.94
CA TYR A 299 -4.15 -23.99 0.55
C TYR A 299 -4.21 -24.33 -0.95
N ALA A 300 -3.18 -23.97 -1.72
CA ALA A 300 -3.05 -24.42 -3.10
C ALA A 300 -2.91 -25.97 -3.16
N ILE A 301 -3.25 -26.56 -4.28
CA ILE A 301 -3.15 -28.02 -4.48
C ILE A 301 -2.23 -28.28 -5.68
N PRO A 302 -0.99 -28.72 -5.40
CA PRO A 302 -0.35 -28.86 -4.08
C PRO A 302 0.00 -27.50 -3.45
N PRO A 303 0.31 -27.43 -2.12
CA PRO A 303 0.78 -26.23 -1.45
C PRO A 303 1.96 -25.59 -2.17
N LEU A 304 1.88 -24.28 -2.44
CA LEU A 304 2.81 -23.55 -3.30
C LEU A 304 4.13 -23.21 -2.59
N SER A 305 5.24 -23.67 -3.15
CA SER A 305 6.59 -23.19 -2.82
C SER A 305 6.72 -21.73 -3.32
N THR A 306 7.25 -20.83 -2.51
CA THR A 306 7.24 -19.40 -2.83
C THR A 306 8.36 -18.66 -2.09
N VAL A 307 8.65 -17.44 -2.51
CA VAL A 307 9.51 -16.52 -1.76
C VAL A 307 8.65 -15.68 -0.85
N HIS A 308 8.97 -15.66 0.43
CA HIS A 308 8.29 -14.86 1.43
C HIS A 308 8.69 -13.39 1.30
N GLN A 309 7.73 -12.56 0.91
CA GLN A 309 7.75 -11.10 0.98
C GLN A 309 6.67 -10.66 1.97
N PRO A 310 7.04 -10.20 3.19
CA PRO A 310 6.07 -9.97 4.25
C PRO A 310 5.27 -8.68 4.03
N ALA A 311 4.20 -8.74 3.24
CA ALA A 311 3.39 -7.60 2.85
C ALA A 311 2.77 -6.84 4.04
N TYR A 312 2.29 -7.57 5.05
CA TYR A 312 1.77 -6.94 6.28
C TYR A 312 2.87 -6.14 7.01
N GLU A 313 4.06 -6.72 7.15
CA GLU A 313 5.20 -6.04 7.78
C GLU A 313 5.69 -4.85 6.95
N LEU A 314 5.66 -4.96 5.62
CA LEU A 314 5.91 -3.81 4.73
C LEU A 314 4.98 -2.65 5.11
N GLY A 315 3.68 -2.91 5.24
CA GLY A 315 2.70 -1.89 5.64
C GLY A 315 3.01 -1.26 6.99
N ARG A 316 3.31 -2.09 8.01
CA ARG A 316 3.71 -1.61 9.34
C ARG A 316 4.94 -0.70 9.28
N LEU A 317 6.00 -1.15 8.60
CA LEU A 317 7.26 -0.42 8.50
C LEU A 317 7.10 0.91 7.74
N VAL A 318 6.28 0.93 6.68
CA VAL A 318 5.94 2.17 5.94
C VAL A 318 5.24 3.18 6.86
N ALA A 319 4.26 2.71 7.65
CA ALA A 319 3.54 3.55 8.59
C ALA A 319 4.45 4.06 9.71
N LEU A 320 5.30 3.20 10.27
CA LEU A 320 6.29 3.57 11.28
C LEU A 320 7.27 4.63 10.75
N ALA A 321 7.77 4.46 9.51
CA ALA A 321 8.60 5.45 8.84
C ALA A 321 7.89 6.81 8.69
N MET A 322 6.61 6.79 8.31
CA MET A 322 5.78 7.99 8.20
C MET A 322 5.64 8.69 9.56
N LEU A 323 5.36 7.94 10.63
CA LEU A 323 5.25 8.50 11.99
C LEU A 323 6.57 9.13 12.46
N GLN A 324 7.71 8.52 12.10
CA GLN A 324 9.03 9.08 12.41
C GLN A 324 9.29 10.39 11.63
N LEU A 325 8.96 10.44 10.33
CA LEU A 325 9.04 11.67 9.53
C LEU A 325 8.17 12.80 10.12
N LEU A 326 6.94 12.49 10.48
CA LEU A 326 6.02 13.45 11.11
C LEU A 326 6.52 13.97 12.47
N ALA A 327 7.30 13.17 13.17
CA ALA A 327 7.97 13.56 14.40
C ALA A 327 9.29 14.34 14.17
N GLY A 328 9.64 14.64 12.91
CA GLY A 328 10.89 15.31 12.54
C GLY A 328 12.13 14.45 12.71
N LYS A 329 11.98 13.13 12.73
CA LYS A 329 13.07 12.15 12.84
C LYS A 329 13.44 11.58 11.49
N THR A 330 14.68 11.17 11.31
CA THR A 330 15.08 10.32 10.17
C THR A 330 14.58 8.90 10.41
N PRO A 331 13.81 8.30 9.47
CA PRO A 331 13.35 6.94 9.62
C PRO A 331 14.51 5.94 9.70
N SER A 332 14.37 4.97 10.62
CA SER A 332 15.31 3.89 10.81
C SER A 332 14.53 2.56 10.84
N VAL A 333 14.06 2.18 9.66
CA VAL A 333 13.31 0.95 9.42
C VAL A 333 13.89 0.25 8.19
N GLU A 334 13.89 -1.07 8.21
CA GLU A 334 14.45 -1.90 7.15
C GLU A 334 13.56 -3.13 6.93
N MET A 335 13.40 -3.52 5.67
CA MET A 335 12.67 -4.73 5.32
C MET A 335 13.46 -5.98 5.71
N PRO A 336 12.79 -7.03 6.23
CA PRO A 336 13.43 -8.34 6.40
C PRO A 336 13.95 -8.88 5.07
N ALA A 337 15.05 -9.64 5.14
CA ALA A 337 15.61 -10.31 3.97
C ALA A 337 14.61 -11.34 3.38
N PRO A 338 14.56 -11.51 2.05
CA PRO A 338 13.74 -12.53 1.41
C PRO A 338 14.16 -13.94 1.86
N ARG A 339 13.20 -14.84 1.94
CA ARG A 339 13.44 -16.25 2.25
C ARG A 339 12.56 -17.15 1.40
N LEU A 340 13.12 -18.26 0.96
CA LEU A 340 12.34 -19.27 0.26
C LEU A 340 11.55 -20.12 1.27
N ILE A 341 10.28 -20.35 0.96
CA ILE A 341 9.39 -21.27 1.68
C ILE A 341 9.11 -22.45 0.75
N ALA A 342 9.87 -23.52 0.94
CA ALA A 342 9.67 -24.75 0.17
C ALA A 342 8.41 -25.48 0.68
N ARG A 343 7.53 -25.85 -0.26
CA ARG A 343 6.32 -26.64 -0.05
C ARG A 343 6.25 -27.78 -1.08
N GLU A 344 5.07 -28.25 -1.42
CA GLU A 344 4.86 -29.46 -2.23
C GLU A 344 4.81 -29.21 -3.75
N SER A 345 4.73 -27.95 -4.21
CA SER A 345 4.64 -27.61 -5.63
C SER A 345 5.98 -27.70 -6.38
N SER A 346 7.08 -27.97 -5.68
CA SER A 346 8.39 -28.16 -6.28
C SER A 346 9.06 -29.44 -5.75
N ARG A 347 9.73 -30.18 -6.62
CA ARG A 347 10.39 -31.42 -6.27
C ARG A 347 11.67 -31.63 -7.08
N ARG A 348 12.50 -32.60 -6.64
CA ARG A 348 13.67 -33.01 -7.40
C ARG A 348 13.27 -33.58 -8.76
N LEU A 349 13.93 -33.13 -9.81
CA LEU A 349 13.75 -33.68 -11.15
C LEU A 349 14.16 -35.16 -11.15
N ARG A 350 13.27 -36.02 -11.63
CA ARG A 350 13.59 -37.40 -11.85
C ARG A 350 14.36 -37.53 -13.17
N GLY A 351 15.51 -38.18 -13.15
CA GLY A 351 16.33 -38.49 -14.31
C GLY A 351 15.63 -39.41 -15.30
#